data_e267256ebe311cb940a91ac679c9c6a9
#
_entry.id   e267256ebe311cb940a91ac679c9c6a9
#
_cell.length_a   1.000
_cell.length_b   1.000
_cell.length_c   1.000
_cell.angle_alpha   90.00
_cell.angle_beta   90.00
_cell.angle_gamma   90.00
#
_symmetry.space_group_name_H-M   'P 1'
#
loop_
_entity.id
_entity.type
_entity.pdbx_description
1 polymer ?
#
loop_
_entity_poly.entity_id
_entity_poly.type
_entity_poly.pdbx_seq_one_letter_code
_entity_poly.pdbx_strand_id
1 'polypeptide(L)'
;IWRTGAYTVHLNMQNHLWDGIKRDRLVWIGDSYPEVMTVNSVFGYNEVVPKSLDLMRDITPLPHWMNAGFSSYSIWWLLCHYEWYRYHGNKAYLEQSRDYITALLRQLMTQIAPDGQECLDGTRFLDWPSNSNKDAIAAGLQALMVWGMRVGVEFAELFEDRQLSNDCKAAEKKLVKAAS
;
A
#
# COMPACT_ATOMS: atom_id res chain seq x y z
N ILE A 1 -18.72 8.79 -17.53
CA ILE A 1 -17.85 8.59 -16.35
C ILE A 1 -16.83 7.47 -16.63
N TRP A 2 -17.23 6.21 -16.93
CA TRP A 2 -16.30 5.09 -17.13
C TRP A 2 -15.23 5.35 -18.21
N ARG A 3 -15.64 5.77 -19.42
CA ARG A 3 -14.70 6.09 -20.52
C ARG A 3 -13.72 7.20 -20.13
N THR A 4 -14.17 8.22 -19.41
CA THR A 4 -13.33 9.33 -18.96
C THR A 4 -12.31 8.82 -17.94
N GLY A 5 -12.71 8.00 -16.97
CA GLY A 5 -11.81 7.41 -16.00
C GLY A 5 -10.74 6.52 -16.65
N ALA A 6 -11.16 5.61 -17.55
CA ALA A 6 -10.23 4.77 -18.30
C ALA A 6 -9.23 5.61 -19.12
N TYR A 7 -9.70 6.65 -19.81
CA TYR A 7 -8.84 7.55 -20.58
C TYR A 7 -7.87 8.33 -19.69
N THR A 8 -8.32 8.80 -18.54
CA THR A 8 -7.45 9.50 -17.57
C THR A 8 -6.30 8.60 -17.12
N VAL A 9 -6.60 7.38 -16.68
CA VAL A 9 -5.54 6.43 -16.25
C VAL A 9 -4.64 6.08 -17.43
N HIS A 10 -5.19 5.86 -18.64
CA HIS A 10 -4.37 5.58 -19.83
C HIS A 10 -3.34 6.68 -20.10
N LEU A 11 -3.71 7.95 -19.95
CA LEU A 11 -2.78 9.06 -20.13
C LEU A 11 -1.64 9.06 -19.10
N ASN A 12 -1.89 8.53 -17.91
CA ASN A 12 -0.91 8.43 -16.82
C ASN A 12 -0.02 7.17 -16.90
N MET A 13 -0.39 6.20 -17.74
CA MET A 13 0.41 5.00 -18.03
C MET A 13 1.57 5.33 -18.98
N GLN A 14 2.63 5.91 -18.43
CA GLN A 14 3.82 6.34 -19.17
C GLN A 14 4.98 5.35 -18.91
N ASN A 15 6.20 5.81 -18.60
CA ASN A 15 7.29 4.94 -18.14
C ASN A 15 6.96 4.26 -16.81
N HIS A 16 6.22 4.97 -15.98
CA HIS A 16 5.60 4.51 -14.75
C HIS A 16 4.16 5.00 -14.70
N LEU A 17 3.39 4.53 -13.76
CA LEU A 17 2.05 5.01 -13.48
C LEU A 17 2.15 6.32 -12.69
N TRP A 18 1.85 7.43 -13.34
CA TRP A 18 1.99 8.77 -12.78
C TRP A 18 0.68 9.29 -12.20
N ASP A 19 0.78 10.03 -11.12
CA ASP A 19 -0.32 10.76 -10.50
C ASP A 19 -0.99 11.79 -11.42
N GLY A 20 -0.25 12.33 -12.37
CA GLY A 20 -0.74 13.30 -13.33
C GLY A 20 0.23 13.61 -14.46
N ILE A 21 -0.29 13.84 -15.67
CA ILE A 21 0.52 14.07 -16.87
C ILE A 21 1.05 15.51 -16.97
N LYS A 22 0.48 16.45 -16.24
CA LYS A 22 0.84 17.90 -16.33
C LYS A 22 1.59 18.40 -15.12
N ARG A 23 1.32 17.84 -13.94
CA ARG A 23 1.94 18.23 -12.67
C ARG A 23 2.54 17.00 -12.02
N ASP A 24 3.54 17.20 -11.22
CA ASP A 24 4.36 16.23 -10.49
C ASP A 24 5.01 15.19 -11.40
N ARG A 25 4.27 14.38 -12.14
CA ARG A 25 4.74 13.28 -13.01
C ARG A 25 5.59 12.29 -12.22
N LEU A 26 5.09 11.93 -11.06
CA LEU A 26 5.74 11.03 -10.11
C LEU A 26 4.85 9.83 -9.84
N VAL A 27 5.43 8.78 -9.29
CA VAL A 27 4.67 7.70 -8.68
C VAL A 27 4.32 8.13 -7.25
N TRP A 28 3.15 8.74 -7.07
CA TRP A 28 2.58 8.97 -5.75
C TRP A 28 1.81 7.71 -5.34
N ILE A 29 2.47 6.85 -4.58
CA ILE A 29 1.93 5.51 -4.31
C ILE A 29 0.60 5.52 -3.52
N GLY A 30 0.34 6.60 -2.77
CA GLY A 30 -0.95 6.80 -2.10
C GLY A 30 -2.11 7.01 -3.08
N ASP A 31 -1.83 7.56 -4.27
CA ASP A 31 -2.81 7.76 -5.33
C ASP A 31 -2.96 6.53 -6.23
N SER A 32 -1.97 5.63 -6.20
CA SER A 32 -1.88 4.52 -7.16
C SER A 32 -2.94 3.43 -6.97
N TYR A 33 -3.57 3.30 -5.80
CA TYR A 33 -4.52 2.21 -5.57
C TYR A 33 -5.71 2.23 -6.55
N PRO A 34 -6.47 3.33 -6.72
CA PRO A 34 -7.55 3.39 -7.71
C PRO A 34 -7.04 3.28 -9.16
N GLU A 35 -5.81 3.72 -9.44
CA GLU A 35 -5.18 3.58 -10.75
C GLU A 35 -4.88 2.12 -11.06
N VAL A 36 -4.25 1.38 -10.13
CA VAL A 36 -3.97 -0.06 -10.25
C VAL A 36 -5.26 -0.85 -10.43
N MET A 37 -6.31 -0.54 -9.66
CA MET A 37 -7.61 -1.18 -9.81
C MET A 37 -8.25 -0.90 -11.19
N THR A 38 -8.04 0.30 -11.72
CA THR A 38 -8.49 0.65 -13.08
C THR A 38 -7.68 -0.12 -14.13
N VAL A 39 -6.36 -0.20 -13.98
CA VAL A 39 -5.50 -0.97 -14.90
C VAL A 39 -5.94 -2.44 -14.90
N ASN A 40 -6.09 -3.05 -13.73
CA ASN A 40 -6.53 -4.43 -13.57
C ASN A 40 -7.86 -4.70 -14.28
N SER A 41 -8.84 -3.78 -14.13
CA SER A 41 -10.21 -4.00 -14.60
C SER A 41 -10.43 -3.64 -16.07
N VAL A 42 -9.62 -2.73 -16.64
CA VAL A 42 -9.84 -2.13 -17.96
C VAL A 42 -8.77 -2.55 -18.96
N PHE A 43 -7.50 -2.58 -18.56
CA PHE A 43 -6.37 -2.79 -19.45
C PHE A 43 -5.75 -4.18 -19.31
N GLY A 44 -6.02 -4.87 -18.19
CA GLY A 44 -5.40 -6.15 -17.89
C GLY A 44 -3.93 -5.99 -17.51
N TYR A 45 -3.12 -7.01 -17.79
CA TYR A 45 -1.70 -6.96 -17.45
C TYR A 45 -0.99 -5.85 -18.21
N ASN A 46 -0.32 -4.98 -17.47
CA ASN A 46 0.53 -3.93 -18.03
C ASN A 46 1.75 -3.72 -17.12
N GLU A 47 2.93 -3.76 -17.69
CA GLU A 47 4.19 -3.64 -16.94
C GLU A 47 4.38 -2.30 -16.23
N VAL A 48 3.59 -1.28 -16.57
CA VAL A 48 3.67 0.02 -15.90
C VAL A 48 3.41 -0.08 -14.40
N VAL A 49 2.54 -1.01 -13.98
CA VAL A 49 2.23 -1.23 -12.55
C VAL A 49 3.42 -1.87 -11.82
N PRO A 50 3.92 -3.06 -12.21
CA PRO A 50 5.09 -3.64 -11.54
C PRO A 50 6.31 -2.72 -11.58
N LYS A 51 6.58 -2.03 -12.69
CA LYS A 51 7.67 -1.04 -12.77
C LYS A 51 7.51 0.09 -11.75
N SER A 52 6.28 0.56 -11.52
CA SER A 52 6.02 1.61 -10.53
C SER A 52 6.19 1.11 -9.10
N LEU A 53 5.73 -0.10 -8.81
CA LEU A 53 5.89 -0.73 -7.50
C LEU A 53 7.37 -0.99 -7.20
N ASP A 54 8.13 -1.50 -8.17
CA ASP A 54 9.57 -1.74 -8.06
C ASP A 54 10.34 -0.44 -7.85
N LEU A 55 10.03 0.61 -8.63
CA LEU A 55 10.64 1.92 -8.46
C LEU A 55 10.48 2.39 -7.01
N MET A 56 9.26 2.35 -6.47
CA MET A 56 8.99 2.84 -5.11
C MET A 56 9.71 2.02 -4.05
N ARG A 57 9.79 0.70 -4.20
CA ARG A 57 10.60 -0.17 -3.34
C ARG A 57 12.08 0.21 -3.38
N ASP A 58 12.63 0.34 -4.58
CA ASP A 58 14.06 0.48 -4.81
C ASP A 58 14.60 1.85 -4.33
N ILE A 59 13.79 2.91 -4.43
CA ILE A 59 14.15 4.26 -3.93
C ILE A 59 13.81 4.48 -2.46
N THR A 60 13.14 3.53 -1.80
CA THR A 60 12.71 3.65 -0.41
C THR A 60 13.25 2.49 0.43
N PRO A 61 14.55 2.47 0.74
CA PRO A 61 15.10 1.45 1.63
C PRO A 61 14.49 1.59 3.03
N LEU A 62 14.09 0.46 3.64
CA LEU A 62 13.59 0.47 5.01
C LEU A 62 14.69 0.91 5.99
N PRO A 63 14.36 1.64 7.05
CA PRO A 63 13.00 1.89 7.57
C PRO A 63 12.32 3.16 7.04
N HIS A 64 12.77 3.75 5.95
CA HIS A 64 12.14 4.95 5.42
C HIS A 64 10.72 4.68 4.90
N TRP A 65 9.83 5.67 5.04
CA TRP A 65 8.50 5.65 4.46
C TRP A 65 8.49 6.18 3.03
N MET A 66 7.62 5.66 2.20
CA MET A 66 7.52 6.03 0.79
C MET A 66 7.15 7.50 0.57
N ASN A 67 7.46 8.02 -0.61
CA ASN A 67 7.18 9.39 -1.03
C ASN A 67 7.61 10.44 0.01
N ALA A 68 8.88 10.41 0.41
CA ALA A 68 9.49 11.36 1.33
C ALA A 68 8.87 11.36 2.76
N GLY A 69 8.38 10.21 3.23
CA GLY A 69 8.06 10.04 4.64
C GLY A 69 6.58 9.85 4.98
N PHE A 70 5.72 9.57 3.99
CA PHE A 70 4.31 9.26 4.25
C PHE A 70 4.16 7.79 4.66
N SER A 71 3.92 7.54 5.93
CA SER A 71 3.75 6.15 6.46
C SER A 71 2.54 5.42 5.84
N SER A 72 1.44 6.13 5.61
CA SER A 72 0.26 5.59 4.90
C SER A 72 0.59 5.09 3.50
N TYR A 73 1.53 5.74 2.81
CA TYR A 73 1.89 5.39 1.44
C TYR A 73 2.61 4.05 1.33
N SER A 74 3.40 3.69 2.34
CA SER A 74 3.99 2.35 2.40
C SER A 74 2.93 1.25 2.59
N ILE A 75 1.83 1.55 3.28
CA ILE A 75 0.69 0.63 3.38
C ILE A 75 -0.05 0.55 2.04
N TRP A 76 -0.28 1.66 1.37
CA TRP A 76 -0.88 1.66 0.02
C TRP A 76 -0.05 0.86 -0.98
N TRP A 77 1.28 0.89 -0.88
CA TRP A 77 2.17 0.04 -1.70
C TRP A 77 1.89 -1.46 -1.48
N LEU A 78 1.74 -1.90 -0.23
CA LEU A 78 1.36 -3.29 0.08
C LEU A 78 0.02 -3.66 -0.56
N LEU A 79 -0.97 -2.77 -0.43
CA LEU A 79 -2.31 -3.01 -0.98
C LEU A 79 -2.30 -3.08 -2.50
N CYS A 80 -1.58 -2.18 -3.18
CA CYS A 80 -1.41 -2.22 -4.64
C CYS A 80 -0.73 -3.52 -5.10
N HIS A 81 0.32 -3.93 -4.38
CA HIS A 81 1.06 -5.17 -4.69
C HIS A 81 0.17 -6.41 -4.54
N TYR A 82 -0.64 -6.44 -3.48
CA TYR A 82 -1.59 -7.52 -3.24
C TYR A 82 -2.68 -7.60 -4.30
N GLU A 83 -3.31 -6.48 -4.64
CA GLU A 83 -4.34 -6.45 -5.69
C GLU A 83 -3.76 -6.80 -7.07
N TRP A 84 -2.55 -6.37 -7.38
CA TRP A 84 -1.85 -6.78 -8.59
C TRP A 84 -1.67 -8.30 -8.65
N TYR A 85 -1.20 -8.90 -7.55
CA TYR A 85 -1.07 -10.35 -7.46
C TYR A 85 -2.40 -11.07 -7.59
N ARG A 86 -3.46 -10.59 -6.93
CA ARG A 86 -4.80 -11.20 -6.99
C ARG A 86 -5.36 -11.27 -8.41
N TYR A 87 -5.11 -10.24 -9.21
CA TYR A 87 -5.62 -10.19 -10.59
C TYR A 87 -4.77 -11.01 -11.56
N HIS A 88 -3.46 -11.09 -11.38
CA HIS A 88 -2.55 -11.64 -12.37
C HIS A 88 -1.87 -12.95 -11.96
N GLY A 89 -1.86 -13.30 -10.68
CA GLY A 89 -1.33 -14.58 -10.17
C GLY A 89 0.17 -14.78 -10.36
N ASN A 90 0.94 -13.72 -10.66
CA ASN A 90 2.38 -13.83 -10.94
C ASN A 90 3.17 -14.00 -9.63
N LYS A 91 3.27 -15.27 -9.18
CA LYS A 91 4.02 -15.61 -7.96
C LYS A 91 5.52 -15.30 -8.10
N ALA A 92 6.10 -15.48 -9.29
CA ALA A 92 7.52 -15.20 -9.50
C ALA A 92 7.85 -13.71 -9.31
N TYR A 93 6.96 -12.82 -9.74
CA TYR A 93 7.10 -11.38 -9.48
C TYR A 93 6.90 -11.06 -7.98
N LEU A 94 5.90 -11.66 -7.35
CA LEU A 94 5.67 -11.45 -5.92
C LEU A 94 6.88 -11.86 -5.06
N GLU A 95 7.51 -12.99 -5.38
CA GLU A 95 8.70 -13.49 -4.67
C GLU A 95 9.89 -12.52 -4.74
N GLN A 96 10.01 -11.71 -5.78
CA GLN A 96 11.08 -10.69 -5.89
C GLN A 96 10.94 -9.59 -4.83
N SER A 97 9.73 -9.36 -4.33
CA SER A 97 9.45 -8.37 -3.28
C SER A 97 9.28 -8.97 -1.88
N ARG A 98 9.44 -10.29 -1.74
CA ARG A 98 9.18 -11.03 -0.50
C ARG A 98 9.89 -10.44 0.72
N ASP A 99 11.19 -10.24 0.61
CA ASP A 99 12.00 -9.75 1.74
C ASP A 99 11.57 -8.34 2.15
N TYR A 100 11.31 -7.48 1.17
CA TYR A 100 10.85 -6.12 1.43
C TYR A 100 9.45 -6.09 2.05
N ILE A 101 8.50 -6.88 1.51
CA ILE A 101 7.15 -7.02 2.06
C ILE A 101 7.21 -7.52 3.51
N THR A 102 7.98 -8.55 3.78
CA THR A 102 8.14 -9.12 5.12
C THR A 102 8.72 -8.11 6.10
N ALA A 103 9.78 -7.40 5.70
CA ALA A 103 10.42 -6.38 6.54
C ALA A 103 9.50 -5.18 6.78
N LEU A 104 8.76 -4.73 5.76
CA LEU A 104 7.80 -3.63 5.90
C LEU A 104 6.64 -4.01 6.83
N LEU A 105 6.09 -5.22 6.73
CA LEU A 105 5.06 -5.70 7.66
C LEU A 105 5.57 -5.72 9.11
N ARG A 106 6.80 -6.18 9.35
CA ARG A 106 7.42 -6.15 10.67
C ARG A 106 7.62 -4.72 11.17
N GLN A 107 8.06 -3.80 10.32
CA GLN A 107 8.16 -2.38 10.67
C GLN A 107 6.80 -1.80 11.05
N LEU A 108 5.73 -2.06 10.27
CA LEU A 108 4.38 -1.61 10.59
C LEU A 108 3.89 -2.14 11.94
N MET A 109 4.21 -3.39 12.29
CA MET A 109 3.85 -3.94 13.60
C MET A 109 4.50 -3.18 14.77
N THR A 110 5.71 -2.62 14.59
CA THR A 110 6.33 -1.77 15.61
C THR A 110 5.62 -0.45 15.83
N GLN A 111 4.76 -0.06 14.88
CA GLN A 111 3.96 1.15 14.93
C GLN A 111 2.56 0.92 15.53
N ILE A 112 2.41 -0.09 16.38
CA ILE A 112 1.18 -0.38 17.13
C ILE A 112 1.48 -0.18 18.62
N ALA A 113 0.87 0.83 19.19
CA ALA A 113 1.02 1.18 20.60
C ALA A 113 0.50 0.05 21.53
N PRO A 114 0.91 0.03 22.82
CA PRO A 114 0.45 -1.00 23.77
C PRO A 114 -1.06 -1.15 23.90
N ASP A 115 -1.82 -0.08 23.73
CA ASP A 115 -3.29 -0.05 23.76
C ASP A 115 -3.94 -0.51 22.44
N GLY A 116 -3.15 -0.70 21.37
CA GLY A 116 -3.60 -1.13 20.05
C GLY A 116 -3.92 0.00 19.08
N GLN A 117 -3.73 1.24 19.48
CA GLN A 117 -3.82 2.37 18.54
C GLN A 117 -2.60 2.36 17.59
N GLU A 118 -2.83 2.80 16.36
CA GLU A 118 -1.71 3.05 15.47
C GLU A 118 -0.88 4.24 15.99
N CYS A 119 0.43 4.13 15.92
CA CYS A 119 1.36 5.21 16.27
C CYS A 119 2.36 5.44 15.15
N LEU A 120 1.86 5.44 13.91
CA LEU A 120 2.67 5.66 12.71
C LEU A 120 3.44 6.97 12.84
N ASP A 121 4.74 6.88 12.72
CA ASP A 121 5.64 8.01 12.65
C ASP A 121 5.73 8.59 11.22
N GLY A 122 6.52 9.61 11.00
CA GLY A 122 6.61 10.31 9.71
C GLY A 122 5.43 11.24 9.46
N THR A 123 5.17 11.53 8.19
CA THR A 123 4.08 12.44 7.80
C THR A 123 2.74 11.72 7.90
N ARG A 124 1.91 12.16 8.81
CA ARG A 124 0.56 11.63 9.04
C ARG A 124 -0.41 12.25 8.04
N PHE A 125 -0.71 11.51 7.01
CA PHE A 125 -1.58 11.95 5.93
C PHE A 125 -2.47 10.79 5.48
N LEU A 126 -3.76 11.04 5.32
CA LEU A 126 -4.70 10.07 4.76
C LEU A 126 -5.13 10.53 3.36
N ASP A 127 -5.75 11.68 3.27
CA ASP A 127 -6.18 12.33 2.03
C ASP A 127 -6.29 13.86 2.22
N TRP A 128 -6.46 14.59 1.13
CA TRP A 128 -6.59 16.04 1.17
C TRP A 128 -7.84 16.53 1.90
N PRO A 129 -9.04 15.93 1.74
CA PRO A 129 -10.24 16.34 2.47
C PRO A 129 -10.11 16.24 3.99
N SER A 130 -9.41 15.24 4.51
CA SER A 130 -9.22 15.04 5.95
C SER A 130 -8.00 15.75 6.54
N ASN A 131 -7.14 16.35 5.72
CA ASN A 131 -5.80 16.83 6.13
C ASN A 131 -5.80 17.85 7.29
N SER A 132 -6.90 18.58 7.49
CA SER A 132 -7.06 19.51 8.62
C SER A 132 -7.73 18.87 9.86
N ASN A 133 -8.17 17.62 9.78
CA ASN A 133 -8.89 16.91 10.84
C ASN A 133 -8.03 15.77 11.39
N LYS A 134 -7.39 16.01 12.54
CA LYS A 134 -6.49 15.04 13.17
C LYS A 134 -7.18 13.74 13.57
N ASP A 135 -8.43 13.81 14.02
CA ASP A 135 -9.19 12.63 14.44
C ASP A 135 -9.58 11.78 13.22
N ALA A 136 -9.96 12.43 12.12
CA ALA A 136 -10.24 11.72 10.87
C ALA A 136 -8.98 11.04 10.31
N ILE A 137 -7.81 11.70 10.38
CA ILE A 137 -6.52 11.11 9.99
C ILE A 137 -6.24 9.89 10.88
N ALA A 138 -6.35 10.02 12.20
CA ALA A 138 -6.06 8.92 13.13
C ALA A 138 -6.99 7.71 12.87
N ALA A 139 -8.29 7.95 12.74
CA ALA A 139 -9.26 6.90 12.45
C ALA A 139 -8.99 6.21 11.10
N GLY A 140 -8.63 6.99 10.07
CA GLY A 140 -8.31 6.47 8.75
C GLY A 140 -7.01 5.67 8.74
N LEU A 141 -5.97 6.15 9.42
CA LEU A 141 -4.70 5.42 9.56
C LEU A 141 -4.87 4.13 10.36
N GLN A 142 -5.69 4.14 11.42
CA GLN A 142 -6.06 2.93 12.16
C GLN A 142 -6.72 1.89 11.22
N ALA A 143 -7.68 2.31 10.43
CA ALA A 143 -8.37 1.44 9.47
C ALA A 143 -7.41 0.92 8.39
N LEU A 144 -6.53 1.77 7.89
CA LEU A 144 -5.52 1.41 6.90
C LEU A 144 -4.51 0.39 7.45
N MET A 145 -4.09 0.54 8.71
CA MET A 145 -3.24 -0.44 9.40
C MET A 145 -3.93 -1.79 9.55
N VAL A 146 -5.23 -1.81 9.92
CA VAL A 146 -6.01 -3.07 9.94
C VAL A 146 -6.00 -3.73 8.57
N TRP A 147 -6.25 -2.99 7.51
CA TRP A 147 -6.24 -3.53 6.14
C TRP A 147 -4.86 -4.03 5.74
N GLY A 148 -3.81 -3.27 6.03
CA GLY A 148 -2.42 -3.70 5.80
C GLY A 148 -2.07 -5.01 6.50
N MET A 149 -2.50 -5.20 7.76
CA MET A 149 -2.26 -6.46 8.49
C MET A 149 -3.05 -7.64 7.90
N ARG A 150 -4.30 -7.43 7.44
CA ARG A 150 -5.07 -8.45 6.72
C ARG A 150 -4.35 -8.92 5.46
N VAL A 151 -3.91 -7.98 4.65
CA VAL A 151 -3.12 -8.28 3.45
C VAL A 151 -1.78 -8.94 3.82
N GLY A 152 -1.20 -8.55 4.95
CA GLY A 152 -0.01 -9.20 5.51
C GLY A 152 -0.21 -10.68 5.82
N VAL A 153 -1.39 -11.08 6.31
CA VAL A 153 -1.75 -12.50 6.50
C VAL A 153 -1.73 -13.24 5.17
N GLU A 154 -2.35 -12.67 4.14
CA GLU A 154 -2.41 -13.28 2.80
C GLU A 154 -1.01 -13.43 2.18
N PHE A 155 -0.16 -12.40 2.29
CA PHE A 155 1.23 -12.51 1.86
C PHE A 155 2.00 -13.59 2.62
N ALA A 156 1.85 -13.64 3.93
CA ALA A 156 2.52 -14.64 4.74
C ALA A 156 2.10 -16.08 4.38
N GLU A 157 0.83 -16.30 4.06
CA GLU A 157 0.32 -17.59 3.58
C GLU A 157 0.88 -17.94 2.20
N LEU A 158 0.97 -16.98 1.28
CA LEU A 158 1.58 -17.15 -0.04
C LEU A 158 3.09 -17.45 0.04
N PHE A 159 3.77 -16.89 1.03
CA PHE A 159 5.19 -17.12 1.30
C PHE A 159 5.46 -18.35 2.18
N GLU A 160 4.42 -19.04 2.63
CA GLU A 160 4.49 -20.19 3.55
C GLU A 160 5.18 -19.84 4.88
N ASP A 161 5.10 -18.55 5.30
CA ASP A 161 5.65 -18.06 6.58
C ASP A 161 4.57 -18.03 7.67
N ARG A 162 4.47 -19.16 8.39
CA ARG A 162 3.49 -19.32 9.48
C ARG A 162 3.69 -18.34 10.64
N GLN A 163 4.94 -17.98 10.94
CA GLN A 163 5.22 -17.05 12.02
C GLN A 163 4.71 -15.65 11.65
N LEU A 164 5.04 -15.16 10.46
CA LEU A 164 4.57 -13.87 9.97
C LEU A 164 3.02 -13.82 9.89
N SER A 165 2.37 -14.91 9.45
CA SER A 165 0.91 -15.00 9.43
C SER A 165 0.31 -14.85 10.83
N ASN A 166 0.86 -15.53 11.83
CA ASN A 166 0.40 -15.42 13.22
C ASN A 166 0.63 -14.01 13.79
N ASP A 167 1.78 -13.41 13.50
CA ASP A 167 2.11 -12.07 13.95
C ASP A 167 1.16 -11.02 13.33
N CYS A 168 0.86 -11.12 12.04
CA CYS A 168 -0.11 -10.27 11.36
C CYS A 168 -1.52 -10.43 11.92
N LYS A 169 -1.99 -11.67 12.17
CA LYS A 169 -3.29 -11.96 12.80
C LYS A 169 -3.39 -11.35 14.20
N ALA A 170 -2.34 -11.45 14.99
CA ALA A 170 -2.29 -10.87 16.32
C ALA A 170 -2.32 -9.34 16.29
N ALA A 171 -1.57 -8.74 15.36
CA ALA A 171 -1.54 -7.30 15.13
C ALA A 171 -2.90 -6.78 14.67
N GLU A 172 -3.53 -7.43 13.68
CA GLU A 172 -4.89 -7.07 13.22
C GLU A 172 -5.89 -7.09 14.38
N LYS A 173 -5.92 -8.18 15.13
CA LYS A 173 -6.84 -8.33 16.28
C LYS A 173 -6.67 -7.19 17.30
N LYS A 174 -5.43 -6.79 17.57
CA LYS A 174 -5.10 -5.70 18.48
C LYS A 174 -5.59 -4.36 17.97
N LEU A 175 -5.33 -4.06 16.69
CA LEU A 175 -5.78 -2.84 16.01
C LEU A 175 -7.31 -2.74 15.95
N VAL A 176 -8.00 -3.82 15.58
CA VAL A 176 -9.47 -3.87 15.52
C VAL A 176 -10.09 -3.61 16.89
N LYS A 177 -9.54 -4.22 17.94
CA LYS A 177 -10.03 -4.01 19.31
C LYS A 177 -9.90 -2.56 19.76
N ALA A 178 -8.88 -1.85 19.31
CA ALA A 178 -8.66 -0.45 19.66
C ALA A 178 -9.53 0.53 18.83
N ALA A 179 -10.05 0.07 17.69
CA ALA A 179 -10.93 0.86 16.82
C ALA A 179 -12.40 0.80 17.24
N SER A 180 -12.78 -0.10 18.16
CA SER A 180 -14.13 -0.29 18.70
C SER A 180 -14.28 0.37 20.06
#